data_48653034b0684331631fd167f805a301
#
_entry.id   48653034b0684331631fd167f805a301
#
_cell.length_a   1.000
_cell.length_b   1.000
_cell.length_c   1.000
_cell.angle_alpha   90.00
_cell.angle_beta   90.00
_cell.angle_gamma   90.00
#
_symmetry.space_group_name_H-M   'P 1'
#
loop_
_entity.id
_entity.type
_entity.pdbx_description
1 polymer ?
#
loop_
_entity_poly.entity_id
_entity_poly.type
_entity_poly.pdbx_seq_one_letter_code
_entity_poly.pdbx_strand_id
1 'polypeptide(L)'
;MENNFSRSLICPDEVKWAGGTLELGIRLPWYRALPVSVVEIGELVIDGQAIPLQKVRFEINGHEHPVDQLGDLTDEFWYVLDSAHLRLLRAPDPTRSHTIGLTLNLYPPYIPGLTWVTRGSLSIEAK
;
A
#
# COMPACT_ATOMS: atom_id res chain seq x y z
N MET A 1 0.36 15.50 7.28
CA MET A 1 -0.37 16.27 6.25
C MET A 1 -1.14 15.33 5.34
N GLU A 2 -2.41 15.60 5.15
CA GLU A 2 -3.22 14.85 4.22
C GLU A 2 -3.27 15.57 2.87
N ASN A 3 -3.60 14.83 1.82
CA ASN A 3 -3.53 15.34 0.45
C ASN A 3 -4.69 14.85 -0.40
N ASN A 4 -4.76 15.34 -1.64
CA ASN A 4 -5.85 15.03 -2.57
C ASN A 4 -5.71 13.66 -3.25
N PHE A 5 -4.65 12.92 -2.99
CA PHE A 5 -4.42 11.61 -3.61
C PHE A 5 -5.17 10.47 -2.92
N SER A 6 -5.80 10.73 -1.77
CA SER A 6 -6.39 9.67 -0.95
C SER A 6 -7.43 8.83 -1.68
N ARG A 7 -8.19 9.43 -2.60
CA ARG A 7 -9.25 8.72 -3.33
C ARG A 7 -8.71 7.65 -4.27
N SER A 8 -7.47 7.82 -4.74
CA SER A 8 -6.89 6.90 -5.72
C SER A 8 -5.72 6.10 -5.15
N LEU A 9 -5.55 6.12 -3.83
CA LEU A 9 -4.45 5.39 -3.20
C LEU A 9 -4.58 3.89 -3.43
N ILE A 10 -5.77 3.33 -3.19
CA ILE A 10 -6.03 1.91 -3.45
C ILE A 10 -6.75 1.80 -4.78
N CYS A 11 -6.20 1.00 -5.70
CA CYS A 11 -6.75 0.84 -7.04
C CYS A 11 -7.86 -0.20 -7.04
N PRO A 12 -9.13 0.21 -7.24
CA PRO A 12 -10.23 -0.76 -7.19
C PRO A 12 -10.12 -1.87 -8.25
N ASP A 13 -9.49 -1.57 -9.38
CA ASP A 13 -9.34 -2.51 -10.48
C ASP A 13 -8.21 -3.51 -10.25
N GLU A 14 -7.45 -3.35 -9.18
CA GLU A 14 -6.29 -4.19 -8.90
C GLU A 14 -6.43 -4.92 -7.58
N VAL A 15 -7.64 -5.26 -7.20
CA VAL A 15 -7.92 -6.12 -6.05
C VAL A 15 -8.08 -7.53 -6.55
N LYS A 16 -7.26 -8.45 -6.01
CA LYS A 16 -7.24 -9.82 -6.51
C LYS A 16 -7.18 -10.82 -5.37
N TRP A 17 -8.08 -11.77 -5.41
CA TRP A 17 -8.07 -12.93 -4.51
C TRP A 17 -7.35 -14.08 -5.20
N ALA A 18 -6.40 -14.69 -4.52
CA ALA A 18 -5.64 -15.78 -5.13
C ALA A 18 -5.14 -16.75 -4.07
N GLY A 19 -5.68 -17.96 -4.05
CA GLY A 19 -5.16 -19.02 -3.21
C GLY A 19 -5.05 -18.73 -1.73
N GLY A 20 -6.05 -18.03 -1.16
CA GLY A 20 -6.03 -17.68 0.25
C GLY A 20 -5.28 -16.38 0.56
N THR A 21 -4.80 -15.68 -0.46
CA THR A 21 -4.18 -14.36 -0.31
C THR A 21 -5.06 -13.29 -0.93
N LEU A 22 -4.88 -12.06 -0.47
CA LEU A 22 -5.52 -10.89 -1.05
C LEU A 22 -4.44 -9.93 -1.49
N GLU A 23 -4.51 -9.49 -2.75
CA GLU A 23 -3.57 -8.55 -3.33
C GLU A 23 -4.28 -7.24 -3.63
N LEU A 24 -3.66 -6.13 -3.23
CA LEU A 24 -4.20 -4.78 -3.42
C LEU A 24 -3.19 -3.96 -4.19
N GLY A 25 -3.60 -3.44 -5.36
CA GLY A 25 -2.80 -2.47 -6.08
C GLY A 25 -2.89 -1.10 -5.41
N ILE A 26 -1.76 -0.44 -5.27
CA ILE A 26 -1.71 0.90 -4.68
C ILE A 26 -0.90 1.82 -5.57
N ARG A 27 -1.25 3.11 -5.56
CA ARG A 27 -0.58 4.14 -6.35
C ARG A 27 0.33 4.98 -5.48
N LEU A 28 1.40 5.47 -6.09
CA LEU A 28 2.29 6.42 -5.41
C LEU A 28 1.57 7.77 -5.32
N PRO A 29 1.23 8.24 -4.11
CA PRO A 29 0.54 9.52 -3.94
C PRO A 29 1.52 10.69 -3.96
N TRP A 30 2.29 10.80 -5.03
CA TRP A 30 3.30 11.82 -5.23
C TRP A 30 3.39 12.14 -6.72
N TYR A 31 3.95 13.27 -7.06
CA TYR A 31 3.96 13.76 -8.44
C TYR A 31 5.17 13.30 -9.25
N ARG A 32 6.11 12.62 -8.63
CA ARG A 32 7.30 12.11 -9.29
C ARG A 32 7.79 10.85 -8.59
N ALA A 33 8.64 10.09 -9.28
CA ALA A 33 9.18 8.85 -8.71
C ALA A 33 9.93 9.11 -7.42
N LEU A 34 9.85 8.14 -6.51
CA LEU A 34 10.56 8.17 -5.23
C LEU A 34 11.26 6.83 -5.01
N PRO A 35 12.42 6.83 -4.34
CA PRO A 35 13.01 5.57 -3.91
C PRO A 35 12.09 4.89 -2.89
N VAL A 36 11.99 3.57 -2.95
CA VAL A 36 11.12 2.82 -2.05
C VAL A 36 11.55 3.00 -0.59
N SER A 37 12.83 3.30 -0.36
CA SER A 37 13.34 3.52 1.00
C SER A 37 12.67 4.66 1.75
N VAL A 38 12.00 5.59 1.04
CA VAL A 38 11.29 6.70 1.69
C VAL A 38 9.78 6.45 1.78
N VAL A 39 9.35 5.21 1.52
CA VAL A 39 7.95 4.80 1.58
C VAL A 39 7.75 3.96 2.83
N GLU A 40 6.70 4.26 3.59
CA GLU A 40 6.35 3.50 4.78
C GLU A 40 4.87 3.16 4.74
N ILE A 41 4.55 1.89 4.95
CA ILE A 41 3.18 1.49 5.19
C ILE A 41 2.90 1.74 6.67
N GLY A 42 2.13 2.79 6.94
CA GLY A 42 1.83 3.18 8.31
C GLY A 42 0.84 2.25 8.97
N GLU A 43 -0.24 1.95 8.26
CA GLU A 43 -1.30 1.11 8.82
C GLU A 43 -2.13 0.50 7.70
N LEU A 44 -2.52 -0.76 7.89
CA LEU A 44 -3.51 -1.43 7.06
C LEU A 44 -4.60 -1.95 7.98
N VAL A 45 -5.85 -1.55 7.70
CA VAL A 45 -7.00 -1.89 8.52
C VAL A 45 -8.03 -2.58 7.66
N ILE A 46 -8.58 -3.69 8.13
CA ILE A 46 -9.67 -4.39 7.45
C ILE A 46 -10.81 -4.54 8.44
N ASP A 47 -11.97 -3.99 8.08
CA ASP A 47 -13.19 -4.02 8.90
C ASP A 47 -12.94 -3.48 10.31
N GLY A 48 -12.14 -2.43 10.41
CA GLY A 48 -11.86 -1.77 11.68
C GLY A 48 -10.75 -2.41 12.51
N GLN A 49 -10.10 -3.47 11.99
CA GLN A 49 -9.02 -4.14 12.71
C GLN A 49 -7.69 -3.95 12.01
N ALA A 50 -6.69 -3.51 12.77
CA ALA A 50 -5.34 -3.35 12.24
C ALA A 50 -4.73 -4.71 11.91
N ILE A 51 -4.15 -4.80 10.73
CA ILE A 51 -3.49 -6.03 10.27
C ILE A 51 -2.01 -5.94 10.64
N PRO A 52 -1.45 -6.96 11.32
CA PRO A 52 -0.02 -6.97 11.61
C PRO A 52 0.80 -6.90 10.32
N LEU A 53 1.74 -5.96 10.27
CA LEU A 53 2.52 -5.73 9.05
C LEU A 53 3.42 -6.91 8.68
N GLN A 54 3.74 -7.79 9.64
CA GLN A 54 4.47 -9.01 9.36
C GLN A 54 3.72 -9.96 8.43
N LYS A 55 2.39 -9.78 8.31
CA LYS A 55 1.54 -10.61 7.46
C LYS A 55 1.30 -9.98 6.09
N VAL A 56 2.01 -8.90 5.78
CA VAL A 56 1.83 -8.15 4.54
C VAL A 56 3.16 -8.09 3.80
N ARG A 57 3.10 -8.35 2.50
CA ARG A 57 4.26 -8.23 1.61
C ARG A 57 4.04 -7.05 0.67
N PHE A 58 5.12 -6.45 0.22
CA PHE A 58 5.10 -5.33 -0.72
C PHE A 58 5.80 -5.76 -2.00
N GLU A 59 5.09 -5.70 -3.12
CA GLU A 59 5.65 -6.06 -4.42
C GLU A 59 5.76 -4.81 -5.29
N ILE A 60 6.92 -4.61 -5.91
CA ILE A 60 7.15 -3.53 -6.85
C ILE A 60 8.19 -3.98 -7.87
N ASN A 61 7.98 -3.59 -9.13
CA ASN A 61 8.89 -3.91 -10.25
C ASN A 61 9.19 -5.42 -10.36
N GLY A 62 8.23 -6.25 -9.94
CA GLY A 62 8.41 -7.70 -9.97
C GLY A 62 9.16 -8.28 -8.78
N HIS A 63 9.49 -7.46 -7.79
CA HIS A 63 10.22 -7.90 -6.60
C HIS A 63 9.31 -7.79 -5.36
N GLU A 64 9.28 -8.85 -4.56
CA GLU A 64 8.48 -8.88 -3.33
C GLU A 64 9.37 -8.71 -2.11
N HIS A 65 8.94 -7.83 -1.19
CA HIS A 65 9.70 -7.49 0.01
C HIS A 65 8.82 -7.54 1.24
N PRO A 66 9.40 -7.83 2.43
CA PRO A 66 8.68 -7.60 3.68
C PRO A 66 8.36 -6.11 3.83
N VAL A 67 7.16 -5.79 4.28
CA VAL A 67 6.71 -4.40 4.42
C VAL A 67 7.57 -3.61 5.40
N ASP A 68 8.13 -4.27 6.41
CA ASP A 68 8.95 -3.62 7.43
C ASP A 68 10.42 -3.42 7.00
N GLN A 69 10.77 -3.78 5.78
CA GLN A 69 12.15 -3.65 5.27
C GLN A 69 12.26 -2.68 4.10
N LEU A 70 11.24 -1.88 3.83
CA LEU A 70 11.26 -0.95 2.70
C LEU A 70 12.35 0.10 2.85
N GLY A 71 12.70 0.48 4.07
CA GLY A 71 13.74 1.48 4.31
C GLY A 71 15.13 1.11 3.81
N ASP A 72 15.36 -0.17 3.53
CA ASP A 72 16.65 -0.65 3.01
C ASP A 72 16.74 -0.58 1.49
N LEU A 73 15.64 -0.27 0.80
CA LEU A 73 15.55 -0.35 -0.66
C LEU A 73 15.90 1.00 -1.29
N THR A 74 17.16 1.38 -1.19
CA THR A 74 17.65 2.68 -1.67
C THR A 74 17.79 2.74 -3.19
N ASP A 75 17.91 1.58 -3.85
CA ASP A 75 18.10 1.50 -5.30
C ASP A 75 16.83 1.09 -6.05
N GLU A 76 15.78 0.76 -5.32
CA GLU A 76 14.49 0.41 -5.92
C GLU A 76 13.62 1.67 -5.97
N PHE A 77 13.06 1.98 -7.15
CA PHE A 77 12.25 3.18 -7.32
C PHE A 77 10.80 2.82 -7.64
N TRP A 78 9.90 3.61 -7.09
CA TRP A 78 8.49 3.53 -7.41
C TRP A 78 8.18 4.67 -8.39
N TYR A 79 7.87 4.30 -9.64
CA TYR A 79 7.56 5.27 -10.69
C TYR A 79 6.09 5.64 -10.64
N VAL A 80 5.79 6.89 -11.00
CA VAL A 80 4.46 7.49 -10.81
C VAL A 80 3.34 6.70 -11.49
N LEU A 81 3.61 6.11 -12.65
CA LEU A 81 2.60 5.38 -13.41
C LEU A 81 2.50 3.91 -13.03
N ASP A 82 3.36 3.44 -12.13
CA ASP A 82 3.37 2.04 -11.75
C ASP A 82 2.60 1.83 -10.45
N SER A 83 1.90 0.71 -10.38
CA SER A 83 1.27 0.28 -9.13
C SER A 83 2.24 -0.59 -8.35
N ALA A 84 2.30 -0.39 -7.04
CA ALA A 84 2.85 -1.39 -6.14
C ALA A 84 1.70 -2.26 -5.65
N HIS A 85 2.01 -3.41 -5.09
CA HIS A 85 0.98 -4.34 -4.60
C HIS A 85 1.26 -4.72 -3.16
N LEU A 86 0.24 -4.64 -2.33
CA LEU A 86 0.27 -5.20 -0.98
C LEU A 86 -0.38 -6.58 -1.05
N ARG A 87 0.33 -7.57 -0.56
CA ARG A 87 -0.17 -8.93 -0.52
C ARG A 87 -0.37 -9.36 0.92
N LEU A 88 -1.62 -9.61 1.28
CA LEU A 88 -1.96 -10.16 2.59
C LEU A 88 -1.80 -11.67 2.51
N LEU A 89 -0.91 -12.23 3.34
CA LEU A 89 -0.61 -13.66 3.32
C LEU A 89 -1.79 -14.49 3.80
N ARG A 90 -2.70 -13.89 4.56
CA ARG A 90 -3.96 -14.52 4.94
C ARG A 90 -5.11 -13.59 4.57
N ALA A 91 -5.85 -13.93 3.54
CA ALA A 91 -6.97 -13.12 3.08
C ALA A 91 -8.15 -13.21 4.04
N PRO A 92 -8.94 -12.13 4.17
CA PRO A 92 -10.23 -12.22 4.84
C PRO A 92 -11.19 -13.10 4.02
N ASP A 93 -12.34 -13.41 4.59
CA ASP A 93 -13.32 -14.29 3.95
C ASP A 93 -13.82 -13.66 2.63
N PRO A 94 -13.56 -14.30 1.47
CA PRO A 94 -13.96 -13.73 0.18
C PRO A 94 -15.48 -13.74 -0.06
N THR A 95 -16.23 -14.47 0.76
CA THR A 95 -17.69 -14.53 0.62
C THR A 95 -18.41 -13.39 1.30
N ARG A 96 -17.67 -12.47 1.92
CA ARG A 96 -18.21 -11.32 2.64
C ARG A 96 -17.65 -10.02 2.07
N SER A 97 -18.40 -8.92 2.26
CA SER A 97 -17.90 -7.60 1.92
C SER A 97 -16.93 -7.11 2.99
N HIS A 98 -15.94 -6.33 2.58
CA HIS A 98 -14.93 -5.81 3.50
C HIS A 98 -14.63 -4.36 3.20
N THR A 99 -14.26 -3.61 4.23
CA THR A 99 -13.76 -2.26 4.10
C THR A 99 -12.27 -2.26 4.44
N ILE A 100 -11.47 -1.69 3.54
CA ILE A 100 -10.01 -1.65 3.69
C ILE A 100 -9.59 -0.21 3.83
N GLY A 101 -8.78 0.07 4.85
CA GLY A 101 -8.16 1.37 5.05
C GLY A 101 -6.64 1.23 5.02
N LEU A 102 -5.98 2.17 4.36
CA LEU A 102 -4.53 2.16 4.22
C LEU A 102 -4.00 3.55 4.53
N THR A 103 -2.94 3.60 5.33
CA THR A 103 -2.15 4.81 5.57
C THR A 103 -0.78 4.61 4.99
N LEU A 104 -0.39 5.49 4.08
CA LEU A 104 0.92 5.49 3.44
C LEU A 104 1.64 6.77 3.80
N ASN A 105 2.86 6.63 4.29
CA ASN A 105 3.71 7.77 4.65
C ASN A 105 4.87 7.86 3.66
N LEU A 106 5.14 9.08 3.20
CA LEU A 106 6.28 9.38 2.33
C LEU A 106 7.20 10.37 3.04
N TYR A 107 8.49 10.15 2.88
CA TYR A 107 9.53 11.03 3.43
C TYR A 107 10.40 11.53 2.28
N PRO A 108 9.91 12.51 1.47
CA PRO A 108 10.65 12.94 0.27
C PRO A 108 12.07 13.38 0.63
N PRO A 109 13.10 12.81 0.01
CA PRO A 109 14.48 13.05 0.44
C PRO A 109 14.97 14.46 0.18
N TYR A 110 14.34 15.18 -0.76
CA TYR A 110 14.70 16.55 -1.09
C TYR A 110 13.93 17.59 -0.29
N ILE A 111 13.05 17.17 0.64
CA ILE A 111 12.32 18.07 1.54
C ILE A 111 12.53 17.57 2.97
N PRO A 112 13.63 17.95 3.61
CA PRO A 112 13.93 17.46 4.96
C PRO A 112 12.83 17.83 5.95
N GLY A 113 12.48 16.89 6.82
CA GLY A 113 11.49 17.11 7.86
C GLY A 113 10.04 16.96 7.41
N LEU A 114 9.78 16.74 6.12
CA LEU A 114 8.41 16.53 5.65
C LEU A 114 8.01 15.06 5.76
N THR A 115 6.84 14.82 6.37
CA THR A 115 6.15 13.54 6.28
C THR A 115 4.86 13.78 5.53
N TRP A 116 4.71 13.13 4.37
CA TRP A 116 3.50 13.25 3.55
C TRP A 116 2.61 12.05 3.82
N VAL A 117 1.49 12.27 4.48
CA VAL A 117 0.59 11.20 4.91
C VAL A 117 -0.60 11.13 3.97
N THR A 118 -0.85 9.96 3.42
CA THR A 118 -2.02 9.71 2.57
C THR A 118 -2.82 8.57 3.19
N ARG A 119 -4.12 8.81 3.37
CA ARG A 119 -5.05 7.78 3.84
C ARG A 119 -6.06 7.52 2.76
N GLY A 120 -6.27 6.25 2.46
CA GLY A 120 -7.26 5.83 1.49
C GLY A 120 -8.09 4.69 2.03
N SER A 121 -9.28 4.53 1.48
CA SER A 121 -10.14 3.43 1.85
C SER A 121 -10.84 2.88 0.62
N LEU A 122 -11.25 1.62 0.71
CA LEU A 122 -11.93 0.94 -0.37
C LEU A 122 -12.87 -0.09 0.23
N SER A 123 -14.10 -0.12 -0.29
CA SER A 123 -15.06 -1.17 0.04
C SER A 123 -15.03 -2.21 -1.07
N ILE A 124 -14.83 -3.47 -0.71
CA ILE A 124 -14.83 -4.57 -1.67
C ILE A 124 -16.04 -5.46 -1.39
N GLU A 125 -16.71 -5.82 -2.48
CA GLU A 125 -17.92 -6.64 -2.38
C GLU A 125 -17.56 -8.10 -2.20
N ALA A 126 -18.53 -8.86 -1.69
CA ALA A 126 -18.40 -10.31 -1.61
C ALA A 126 -18.18 -10.91 -2.99
N LYS A 127 -17.33 -11.91 -3.03
CA LYS A 127 -16.97 -12.56 -4.28
C LYS A 127 -18.05 -13.54 -4.73
#